data_4a6ffa4616107d466eb25145a55ec7f5
#
_entry.id   4a6ffa4616107d466eb25145a55ec7f5
#
_cell.length_a   1.000
_cell.length_b   1.000
_cell.length_c   1.000
_cell.angle_alpha   90.00
_cell.angle_beta   90.00
_cell.angle_gamma   90.00
#
_symmetry.space_group_name_H-M   'P 1'
#
loop_
_entity.id
_entity.type
_entity.pdbx_description
1 polymer ?
#
loop_
_entity_poly.entity_id
_entity_poly.type
_entity_poly.pdbx_seq_one_letter_code
_entity_poly.pdbx_strand_id
1 'polypeptide(L)'
;MTALRLGSLFDGIGVFPLAAVRCGIEPVWASEIEKAPISITKRHFPDMEHLGDVTKLDGRELPPVHIITFGSPCQNLSQIGNRKGLAGEKSSLFFQAIRIIREMREATNGLFPAIAVWENVMGAFSSNDRMDFKAVLGAFTDTD
;
A
#
# COMPACT_ATOMS: atom_id res chain seq x y z
N MET A 1 -7.88 -9.89 -23.73
CA MET A 1 -8.03 -9.47 -22.32
C MET A 1 -6.84 -8.63 -21.91
N THR A 2 -7.09 -7.47 -21.37
CA THR A 2 -6.04 -6.67 -20.71
C THR A 2 -5.60 -7.37 -19.44
N ALA A 3 -4.28 -7.45 -19.22
CA ALA A 3 -3.72 -7.99 -17.98
C ALA A 3 -4.19 -7.17 -16.77
N LEU A 4 -4.36 -7.83 -15.63
CA LEU A 4 -4.53 -7.13 -14.36
C LEU A 4 -3.25 -6.34 -14.06
N ARG A 5 -3.40 -5.17 -13.42
CA ARG A 5 -2.29 -4.28 -13.09
C ARG A 5 -2.14 -4.13 -11.58
N LEU A 6 -0.92 -4.06 -11.12
CA LEU A 6 -0.56 -3.97 -9.72
C LEU A 6 0.29 -2.74 -9.43
N GLY A 7 -0.03 -2.06 -8.32
CA GLY A 7 0.83 -1.08 -7.67
C GLY A 7 1.30 -1.60 -6.32
N SER A 8 2.56 -1.40 -6.00
CA SER A 8 3.17 -1.88 -4.75
C SER A 8 3.65 -0.71 -3.91
N LEU A 9 3.13 -0.59 -2.69
CA LEU A 9 3.58 0.39 -1.69
C LEU A 9 4.49 -0.30 -0.68
N PHE A 10 5.51 0.42 -0.19
CA PHE A 10 6.55 -0.14 0.68
C PHE A 10 7.18 -1.38 0.05
N ASP A 11 7.57 -1.25 -1.20
CA ASP A 11 7.86 -2.39 -2.09
C ASP A 11 9.05 -3.24 -1.65
N GLY A 12 10.02 -2.66 -0.94
CA GLY A 12 11.24 -3.37 -0.59
C GLY A 12 11.98 -3.84 -1.84
N ILE A 13 12.33 -5.11 -1.89
CA ILE A 13 13.07 -5.72 -3.01
C ILE A 13 12.17 -6.24 -4.16
N GLY A 14 10.88 -5.90 -4.16
CA GLY A 14 9.98 -6.24 -5.25
C GLY A 14 9.37 -7.64 -5.18
N VAL A 15 9.09 -8.14 -3.98
CA VAL A 15 8.47 -9.48 -3.80
C VAL A 15 7.05 -9.53 -4.36
N PHE A 16 6.24 -8.50 -4.13
CA PHE A 16 4.90 -8.41 -4.72
C PHE A 16 4.91 -8.27 -6.24
N PRO A 17 5.75 -7.39 -6.84
CA PRO A 17 5.94 -7.37 -8.28
C PRO A 17 6.38 -8.72 -8.87
N LEU A 18 7.27 -9.44 -8.21
CA LEU A 18 7.68 -10.77 -8.65
C LEU A 18 6.52 -11.76 -8.63
N ALA A 19 5.74 -11.78 -7.55
CA ALA A 19 4.56 -12.62 -7.45
C ALA A 19 3.52 -12.26 -8.53
N ALA A 20 3.32 -10.98 -8.78
CA ALA A 20 2.43 -10.48 -9.81
C ALA A 20 2.81 -11.02 -11.20
N VAL A 21 4.07 -10.88 -11.60
CA VAL A 21 4.57 -11.40 -12.89
C VAL A 21 4.34 -12.90 -13.01
N ARG A 22 4.60 -13.68 -11.96
CA ARG A 22 4.36 -15.13 -11.95
C ARG A 22 2.88 -15.51 -12.10
N CYS A 23 1.99 -14.61 -11.73
CA CYS A 23 0.54 -14.77 -11.87
C CYS A 23 -0.03 -14.12 -13.14
N GLY A 24 0.80 -13.62 -14.05
CA GLY A 24 0.36 -12.93 -15.25
C GLY A 24 -0.23 -11.53 -14.98
N ILE A 25 0.12 -10.92 -13.85
CA ILE A 25 -0.27 -9.56 -13.45
C ILE A 25 0.88 -8.61 -13.75
N GLU A 26 0.57 -7.47 -14.35
CA GLU A 26 1.56 -6.46 -14.71
C GLU A 26 1.86 -5.52 -13.53
N PRO A 27 3.11 -5.48 -13.00
CA PRO A 27 3.50 -4.47 -12.03
C PRO A 27 3.75 -3.14 -12.75
N VAL A 28 2.93 -2.14 -12.45
CA VAL A 28 2.94 -0.83 -13.14
C VAL A 28 3.85 0.16 -12.43
N TRP A 29 3.73 0.22 -11.10
CA TRP A 29 4.51 1.14 -10.29
C TRP A 29 4.79 0.58 -8.88
N ALA A 30 5.84 1.09 -8.27
CA ALA A 30 6.21 0.79 -6.89
C ALA A 30 6.68 2.04 -6.15
N SER A 31 6.35 2.12 -4.87
CA SER A 31 6.83 3.16 -3.95
C SER A 31 7.77 2.55 -2.92
N GLU A 32 8.99 3.05 -2.86
CA GLU A 32 10.05 2.68 -1.91
C GLU A 32 11.00 3.86 -1.78
N ILE A 33 11.58 4.06 -0.60
CA ILE A 33 12.53 5.16 -0.32
C ILE A 33 13.98 4.69 -0.21
N GLU A 34 14.20 3.42 0.10
CA GLU A 34 15.53 2.88 0.33
C GLU A 34 16.25 2.61 -1.00
N LYS A 35 17.45 3.17 -1.15
CA LYS A 35 18.21 3.11 -2.40
C LYS A 35 18.60 1.69 -2.82
N ALA A 36 19.00 0.85 -1.86
CA ALA A 36 19.43 -0.51 -2.15
C ALA A 36 18.28 -1.38 -2.69
N PRO A 37 17.12 -1.48 -2.04
CA PRO A 37 15.94 -2.13 -2.61
C PRO A 37 15.55 -1.60 -3.99
N ILE A 38 15.51 -0.27 -4.17
CA ILE A 38 15.16 0.36 -5.45
C ILE A 38 16.11 -0.10 -6.55
N SER A 39 17.42 -0.19 -6.29
CA SER A 39 18.40 -0.64 -7.29
C SER A 39 18.16 -2.08 -7.74
N ILE A 40 17.68 -2.94 -6.82
CA ILE A 40 17.33 -4.33 -7.12
C ILE A 40 16.09 -4.39 -8.00
N THR A 41 15.03 -3.67 -7.63
CA THR A 41 13.75 -3.69 -8.36
C THR A 41 13.89 -3.07 -9.74
N LYS A 42 14.67 -2.01 -9.91
CA LYS A 42 14.96 -1.41 -11.23
C LYS A 42 15.66 -2.39 -12.19
N ARG A 43 16.50 -3.25 -11.65
CA ARG A 43 17.17 -4.29 -12.47
C ARG A 43 16.20 -5.38 -12.93
N HIS A 44 15.31 -5.81 -12.05
CA HIS A 44 14.40 -6.92 -12.32
C HIS A 44 13.10 -6.48 -13.03
N PHE A 45 12.67 -5.24 -12.81
CA PHE A 45 11.44 -4.67 -13.38
C PHE A 45 11.74 -3.32 -14.03
N PRO A 46 12.48 -3.32 -15.16
CA PRO A 46 12.93 -2.07 -15.79
C PRO A 46 11.77 -1.20 -16.31
N ASP A 47 10.63 -1.80 -16.62
CA ASP A 47 9.44 -1.09 -17.14
C ASP A 47 8.50 -0.60 -16.03
N MET A 48 8.74 -1.00 -14.77
CA MET A 48 7.94 -0.57 -13.63
C MET A 48 8.38 0.83 -13.18
N GLU A 49 7.41 1.74 -13.03
CA GLU A 49 7.68 3.09 -12.56
C GLU A 49 8.03 3.11 -11.06
N HIS A 50 9.08 3.83 -10.68
CA HIS A 50 9.51 4.02 -9.30
C HIS A 50 9.08 5.40 -8.80
N LEU A 51 8.13 5.43 -7.85
CA LEU A 51 7.46 6.64 -7.41
C LEU A 51 8.11 7.33 -6.19
N GLY A 52 9.01 6.64 -5.48
CA GLY A 52 9.69 7.18 -4.30
C GLY A 52 8.82 7.19 -3.04
N ASP A 53 8.82 8.32 -2.33
CA ASP A 53 8.21 8.47 -1.02
C ASP A 53 6.68 8.54 -1.08
N VAL A 54 6.01 7.56 -0.46
CA VAL A 54 4.54 7.46 -0.41
C VAL A 54 3.87 8.70 0.17
N THR A 55 4.53 9.41 1.10
CA THR A 55 3.97 10.62 1.73
C THR A 55 3.82 11.80 0.77
N LYS A 56 4.52 11.75 -0.36
CA LYS A 56 4.54 12.79 -1.40
C LYS A 56 3.66 12.45 -2.60
N LEU A 57 3.09 11.26 -2.63
CA LEU A 57 2.25 10.81 -3.74
C LEU A 57 0.80 11.29 -3.55
N ASP A 58 0.16 11.60 -4.67
CA ASP A 58 -1.29 11.77 -4.76
C ASP A 58 -1.87 10.60 -5.55
N GLY A 59 -2.72 9.80 -4.91
CA GLY A 59 -3.32 8.61 -5.52
C GLY A 59 -4.21 8.93 -6.73
N ARG A 60 -4.69 10.18 -6.85
CA ARG A 60 -5.49 10.64 -7.99
C ARG A 60 -4.67 10.77 -9.27
N GLU A 61 -3.37 11.04 -9.12
CA GLU A 61 -2.44 11.25 -10.24
C GLU A 61 -1.72 9.97 -10.67
N LEU A 62 -1.78 8.92 -9.85
CA LEU A 62 -1.12 7.65 -10.16
C LEU A 62 -1.85 6.89 -11.27
N PRO A 63 -1.11 6.16 -12.14
CA PRO A 63 -1.74 5.24 -13.07
C PRO A 63 -2.68 4.26 -12.35
N PRO A 64 -3.98 4.23 -12.67
CA PRO A 64 -4.91 3.34 -11.98
C PRO A 64 -4.55 1.87 -12.13
N VAL A 65 -4.61 1.13 -11.03
CA VAL A 65 -4.29 -0.30 -10.98
C VAL A 65 -5.43 -1.09 -10.34
N HIS A 66 -5.57 -2.35 -10.72
CA HIS A 66 -6.61 -3.24 -10.18
C HIS A 66 -6.31 -3.66 -8.74
N ILE A 67 -5.03 -3.81 -8.43
CA ILE A 67 -4.55 -4.35 -7.15
C ILE A 67 -3.51 -3.40 -6.58
N ILE A 68 -3.66 -3.02 -5.31
CA ILE A 68 -2.60 -2.37 -4.53
C ILE A 68 -2.16 -3.32 -3.43
N THR A 69 -0.86 -3.58 -3.36
CA THR A 69 -0.24 -4.38 -2.30
C THR A 69 0.61 -3.49 -1.41
N PHE A 70 0.63 -3.77 -0.11
CA PHE A 70 1.49 -3.07 0.82
C PHE A 70 1.76 -3.88 2.09
N GLY A 71 3.02 -3.85 2.53
CA GLY A 71 3.46 -4.35 3.83
C GLY A 71 3.97 -3.18 4.64
N SER A 72 3.10 -2.50 5.39
CA SER A 72 3.54 -1.37 6.20
C SER A 72 4.41 -1.83 7.36
N PRO A 73 5.49 -1.09 7.71
CA PRO A 73 6.29 -1.42 8.89
C PRO A 73 5.44 -1.48 10.16
N CYS A 74 5.56 -2.57 10.93
CA CYS A 74 4.74 -2.85 12.12
C CYS A 74 4.90 -1.85 13.26
N GLN A 75 5.90 -0.96 13.21
CA GLN A 75 6.30 -0.11 14.32
C GLN A 75 5.24 0.92 14.76
N ASN A 76 4.20 1.15 13.98
CA ASN A 76 3.22 2.21 14.23
C ASN A 76 1.77 1.72 14.44
N LEU A 77 1.50 0.41 14.47
CA LEU A 77 0.15 -0.10 14.74
C LEU A 77 -0.31 0.19 16.17
N SER A 78 0.62 0.19 17.14
CA SER A 78 0.31 0.51 18.54
C SER A 78 -0.20 1.94 18.76
N GLN A 79 -0.05 2.83 17.80
CA GLN A 79 -0.55 4.21 17.87
C GLN A 79 -1.98 4.35 17.34
N ILE A 80 -2.49 3.35 16.63
CA ILE A 80 -3.86 3.38 16.05
C ILE A 80 -4.93 3.36 17.16
N GLY A 81 -4.66 2.68 18.28
CA GLY A 81 -5.59 2.57 19.41
C GLY A 81 -5.63 3.75 20.38
N ASN A 82 -4.70 4.68 20.30
CA ASN A 82 -4.55 5.76 21.29
C ASN A 82 -5.18 7.08 20.77
N ARG A 83 -6.46 7.27 21.04
CA ARG A 83 -7.29 8.41 20.58
C ARG A 83 -6.82 9.81 21.00
N LYS A 84 -5.71 9.93 21.72
CA LYS A 84 -5.18 11.25 22.20
C LYS A 84 -4.30 11.97 21.19
N GLY A 85 -4.11 11.45 19.98
CA GLY A 85 -3.17 12.03 19.03
C GLY A 85 -3.64 12.07 17.58
N LEU A 86 -4.88 12.51 17.30
CA LEU A 86 -5.37 12.71 15.91
C LEU A 86 -4.45 13.61 15.04
N ALA A 87 -3.63 14.46 15.64
CA ALA A 87 -2.64 15.26 14.93
C ALA A 87 -1.36 14.48 14.57
N GLY A 88 -1.05 13.36 15.28
CA GLY A 88 0.09 12.47 14.99
C GLY A 88 -0.27 11.31 14.06
N GLU A 89 -1.53 11.00 13.89
CA GLU A 89 -2.03 9.83 13.13
C GLU A 89 -1.84 9.95 11.61
N LYS A 90 -1.70 11.15 11.09
CA LYS A 90 -1.42 11.39 9.66
C LYS A 90 -0.04 10.88 9.22
N SER A 91 0.82 10.51 10.16
CA SER A 91 2.18 10.03 9.89
C SER A 91 2.31 8.51 9.85
N SER A 92 1.29 7.73 10.22
CA SER A 92 1.36 6.27 10.12
C SER A 92 1.42 5.84 8.66
N LEU A 93 2.43 5.05 8.32
CA LEU A 93 2.63 4.55 6.96
C LEU A 93 1.44 3.71 6.47
N PHE A 94 0.78 3.00 7.36
CA PHE A 94 -0.47 2.30 7.04
C PHE A 94 -1.55 3.27 6.52
N PHE A 95 -1.76 4.41 7.18
CA PHE A 95 -2.75 5.40 6.75
C PHE A 95 -2.36 6.10 5.45
N GLN A 96 -1.06 6.20 5.14
CA GLN A 96 -0.63 6.67 3.82
C GLN A 96 -1.08 5.72 2.71
N ALA A 97 -1.00 4.41 2.93
CA ALA A 97 -1.52 3.42 1.97
C ALA A 97 -3.03 3.55 1.80
N ILE A 98 -3.79 3.66 2.90
CA ILE A 98 -5.24 3.87 2.86
C ILE A 98 -5.59 5.17 2.14
N ARG A 99 -4.84 6.25 2.35
CA ARG A 99 -5.02 7.52 1.66
C ARG A 99 -4.85 7.36 0.15
N ILE A 100 -3.79 6.73 -0.30
CA ILE A 100 -3.54 6.48 -1.75
C ILE A 100 -4.69 5.66 -2.36
N ILE A 101 -5.15 4.62 -1.68
CA ILE A 101 -6.27 3.79 -2.13
C ILE A 101 -7.53 4.65 -2.28
N ARG A 102 -7.88 5.44 -1.27
CA ARG A 102 -9.05 6.31 -1.29
C ARG A 102 -8.98 7.34 -2.41
N GLU A 103 -7.86 8.02 -2.55
CA GLU A 103 -7.63 9.02 -3.59
C GLU A 103 -7.78 8.44 -5.00
N MET A 104 -7.24 7.24 -5.24
CA MET A 104 -7.41 6.55 -6.53
C MET A 104 -8.87 6.15 -6.77
N ARG A 105 -9.58 5.66 -5.76
CA ARG A 105 -11.01 5.33 -5.87
C ARG A 105 -11.84 6.57 -6.16
N GLU A 106 -11.57 7.69 -5.49
CA GLU A 106 -12.23 8.97 -5.78
C GLU A 106 -12.04 9.39 -7.25
N ALA A 107 -10.81 9.35 -7.75
CA ALA A 107 -10.49 9.74 -9.13
C ALA A 107 -11.08 8.81 -10.19
N THR A 108 -11.40 7.59 -9.83
CA THR A 108 -11.90 6.55 -10.75
C THR A 108 -13.36 6.16 -10.50
N ASN A 109 -14.11 6.94 -9.74
CA ASN A 109 -15.51 6.64 -9.38
C ASN A 109 -15.69 5.25 -8.77
N GLY A 110 -14.77 4.84 -7.91
CA GLY A 110 -14.79 3.55 -7.23
C GLY A 110 -14.31 2.35 -8.04
N LEU A 111 -13.80 2.54 -9.25
CA LEU A 111 -13.36 1.43 -10.11
C LEU A 111 -12.00 0.85 -9.68
N PHE A 112 -11.07 1.69 -9.26
CA PHE A 112 -9.70 1.28 -8.96
C PHE A 112 -9.20 1.84 -7.62
N PRO A 113 -8.43 1.07 -6.87
CA PRO A 113 -8.23 -0.37 -7.02
C PRO A 113 -9.49 -1.16 -6.62
N ALA A 114 -9.65 -2.35 -7.20
CA ALA A 114 -10.70 -3.29 -6.79
C ALA A 114 -10.26 -4.17 -5.61
N ILE A 115 -8.96 -4.40 -5.47
CA ILE A 115 -8.37 -5.27 -4.45
C ILE A 115 -7.22 -4.53 -3.77
N ALA A 116 -7.20 -4.59 -2.43
CA ALA A 116 -6.06 -4.19 -1.62
C ALA A 116 -5.56 -5.39 -0.81
N VAL A 117 -4.26 -5.61 -0.83
CA VAL A 117 -3.61 -6.70 -0.08
C VAL A 117 -2.65 -6.10 0.92
N TRP A 118 -2.95 -6.29 2.19
CA TRP A 118 -2.10 -5.87 3.30
C TRP A 118 -1.37 -7.05 3.91
N GLU A 119 -0.05 -7.05 3.78
CA GLU A 119 0.83 -8.03 4.42
C GLU A 119 1.25 -7.53 5.80
N ASN A 120 1.18 -8.40 6.81
CA ASN A 120 1.65 -8.08 8.16
C ASN A 120 2.03 -9.36 8.93
N VAL A 121 2.66 -9.16 10.09
CA VAL A 121 3.00 -10.24 11.01
C VAL A 121 1.81 -10.67 11.85
N MET A 122 1.81 -11.91 12.34
CA MET A 122 0.72 -12.47 13.15
C MET A 122 0.36 -11.62 14.39
N GLY A 123 1.34 -10.96 14.99
CA GLY A 123 1.13 -10.05 16.12
C GLY A 123 0.16 -8.90 15.85
N ALA A 124 -0.06 -8.53 14.59
CA ALA A 124 -1.03 -7.50 14.22
C ALA A 124 -2.48 -7.86 14.58
N PHE A 125 -2.81 -9.15 14.65
CA PHE A 125 -4.14 -9.62 15.02
C PHE A 125 -4.44 -9.53 16.52
N SER A 126 -3.40 -9.54 17.36
CA SER A 126 -3.54 -9.59 18.82
C SER A 126 -3.09 -8.32 19.54
N SER A 127 -2.47 -7.37 18.83
CA SER A 127 -2.01 -6.14 19.45
C SER A 127 -3.17 -5.32 20.01
N ASN A 128 -2.94 -4.70 21.18
CA ASN A 128 -3.90 -3.81 21.85
C ASN A 128 -5.31 -4.43 21.97
N ASP A 129 -5.40 -5.68 22.47
CA ASP A 129 -6.66 -6.43 22.61
C ASP A 129 -7.49 -6.49 21.31
N ARG A 130 -6.84 -6.64 20.17
CA ARG A 130 -7.44 -6.68 18.83
C ARG A 130 -8.02 -5.34 18.34
N MET A 131 -7.89 -4.29 19.10
CA MET A 131 -8.42 -2.97 18.71
C MET A 131 -7.69 -2.41 17.49
N ASP A 132 -6.39 -2.70 17.34
CA ASP A 132 -5.61 -2.26 16.19
C ASP A 132 -6.10 -2.95 14.91
N PHE A 133 -6.37 -4.25 14.96
CA PHE A 133 -6.93 -4.98 13.82
C PHE A 133 -8.34 -4.50 13.44
N LYS A 134 -9.17 -4.20 14.44
CA LYS A 134 -10.50 -3.61 14.21
C LYS A 134 -10.40 -2.25 13.52
N ALA A 135 -9.43 -1.41 13.92
CA ALA A 135 -9.19 -0.12 13.29
C ALA A 135 -8.73 -0.27 11.83
N VAL A 136 -7.88 -1.27 11.54
CA VAL A 136 -7.46 -1.62 10.17
C VAL A 136 -8.66 -2.01 9.31
N LEU A 137 -9.53 -2.91 9.79
CA LEU A 137 -10.74 -3.30 9.07
C LEU A 137 -11.65 -2.11 8.81
N GLY A 138 -11.85 -1.24 9.82
CA GLY A 138 -12.62 0.00 9.65
C GLY A 138 -12.04 0.90 8.57
N ALA A 139 -10.70 1.08 8.56
CA ALA A 139 -10.05 1.91 7.55
C ALA A 139 -10.27 1.40 6.12
N PHE A 140 -10.29 0.07 5.91
CA PHE A 140 -10.60 -0.52 4.61
C PHE A 140 -12.06 -0.34 4.21
N THR A 141 -13.00 -0.50 5.16
CA THR A 141 -14.43 -0.33 4.86
C THR A 141 -14.82 1.11 4.57
N ASP A 142 -14.06 2.08 5.06
CA ASP A 142 -14.30 3.51 4.86
C ASP A 142 -13.66 4.06 3.56
N THR A 143 -13.13 3.19 2.69
CA THR A 143 -12.53 3.61 1.41
C THR A 143 -13.52 3.68 0.25
N ASP A 144 -14.74 3.27 0.46
CA ASP A 144 -15.81 3.33 -0.56
C ASP A 144 -16.42 4.73 -0.72
#